data_776ea592c07ba0ff23daaf432566344f
#
_entry.id   776ea592c07ba0ff23daaf432566344f
#
_cell.length_a   1.000
_cell.length_b   1.000
_cell.length_c   1.000
_cell.angle_alpha   90.00
_cell.angle_beta   90.00
_cell.angle_gamma   90.00
#
_symmetry.space_group_name_H-M   'P 1'
#
loop_
_entity.id
_entity.type
_entity.pdbx_description
1 polymer ?
#
loop_
_entity_poly.entity_id
_entity_poly.type
_entity_poly.pdbx_seq_one_letter_code
_entity_poly.pdbx_strand_id
1 'polypeptide(L)'
;MTRWNDPRIVALNAGVKLPDRKITVVHRSDGSGTTFNFVNYLSKVSGEWKASVGEGTSVKWPVGIGGKGNEGVAAYVKQITGGIGYVELSYALGSKMAYARLKNAAGKFVLPSEESFSAAAASADWKSTQDFHLVMTNAPGAEAWPITATNFILMYKQPKNAATAKQARDFFAWIYANGDAAAQELHYVPLPDVLVRQIEAYWASGMAY
;
A
#
# COMPACT_ATOMS: atom_id res chain seq x y z
N MET A 1 -8.50 -12.81 18.03
CA MET A 1 -9.45 -11.72 18.41
C MET A 1 -10.71 -11.87 17.56
N THR A 2 -11.87 -11.85 18.20
CA THR A 2 -13.16 -12.05 17.49
C THR A 2 -14.18 -10.95 17.78
N ARG A 3 -13.90 -10.08 18.74
CA ARG A 3 -14.78 -8.95 19.15
C ARG A 3 -13.98 -7.67 19.27
N TRP A 4 -14.64 -6.53 19.06
CA TRP A 4 -14.02 -5.22 19.15
C TRP A 4 -13.56 -4.85 20.57
N ASN A 5 -14.25 -5.35 21.60
CA ASN A 5 -13.89 -5.15 23.00
C ASN A 5 -12.91 -6.21 23.55
N ASP A 6 -12.20 -6.95 22.69
CA ASP A 6 -11.11 -7.84 23.11
C ASP A 6 -10.08 -7.01 23.94
N PRO A 7 -9.64 -7.51 25.11
CA PRO A 7 -8.72 -6.77 25.99
C PRO A 7 -7.45 -6.27 25.27
N ARG A 8 -6.94 -7.00 24.28
CA ARG A 8 -5.78 -6.61 23.47
C ARG A 8 -6.05 -5.40 22.58
N ILE A 9 -7.28 -5.26 22.09
CA ILE A 9 -7.68 -4.07 21.30
C ILE A 9 -7.93 -2.90 22.24
N VAL A 10 -8.61 -3.14 23.36
CA VAL A 10 -8.89 -2.11 24.38
C VAL A 10 -7.59 -1.50 24.91
N ALA A 11 -6.57 -2.33 25.20
CA ALA A 11 -5.28 -1.84 25.70
C ALA A 11 -4.56 -0.89 24.74
N LEU A 12 -4.81 -1.00 23.43
CA LEU A 12 -4.25 -0.12 22.39
C LEU A 12 -5.10 1.14 22.17
N ASN A 13 -6.30 1.24 22.77
CA ASN A 13 -7.25 2.30 22.53
C ASN A 13 -7.75 2.92 23.85
N ALA A 14 -6.81 3.37 24.69
CA ALA A 14 -7.11 3.95 25.98
C ALA A 14 -8.11 5.12 25.84
N GLY A 15 -9.15 5.13 26.68
CA GLY A 15 -10.19 6.18 26.68
C GLY A 15 -11.28 5.97 25.60
N VAL A 16 -11.17 4.97 24.74
CA VAL A 16 -12.19 4.67 23.72
C VAL A 16 -13.11 3.54 24.22
N LYS A 17 -14.41 3.79 24.30
CA LYS A 17 -15.39 2.74 24.61
C LYS A 17 -15.67 1.90 23.37
N LEU A 18 -14.98 0.76 23.26
CA LEU A 18 -15.19 -0.19 22.18
C LEU A 18 -16.44 -1.05 22.41
N PRO A 19 -17.26 -1.31 21.37
CA PRO A 19 -18.50 -2.05 21.52
C PRO A 19 -18.23 -3.56 21.74
N ASP A 20 -19.09 -4.20 22.51
CA ASP A 20 -19.15 -5.66 22.56
C ASP A 20 -19.80 -6.21 21.29
N ARG A 21 -19.04 -6.26 20.21
CA ARG A 21 -19.50 -6.62 18.89
C ARG A 21 -18.51 -7.54 18.20
N LYS A 22 -19.03 -8.54 17.45
CA LYS A 22 -18.21 -9.43 16.63
C LYS A 22 -17.51 -8.63 15.52
N ILE A 23 -16.23 -8.92 15.29
CA ILE A 23 -15.48 -8.44 14.14
C ILE A 23 -15.83 -9.29 12.92
N THR A 24 -16.23 -8.66 11.83
CA THR A 24 -16.39 -9.31 10.52
C THR A 24 -15.28 -8.83 9.60
N VAL A 25 -14.39 -9.73 9.21
CA VAL A 25 -13.31 -9.42 8.28
C VAL A 25 -13.85 -9.37 6.85
N VAL A 26 -13.45 -8.36 6.09
CA VAL A 26 -13.74 -8.25 4.66
C VAL A 26 -12.42 -8.21 3.91
N HIS A 27 -12.23 -9.11 2.96
CA HIS A 27 -11.02 -9.23 2.16
C HIS A 27 -11.34 -9.21 0.67
N ARG A 28 -10.32 -9.16 -0.18
CA ARG A 28 -10.51 -9.23 -1.65
C ARG A 28 -10.90 -10.65 -2.07
N SER A 29 -11.80 -10.75 -3.02
CA SER A 29 -12.20 -12.02 -3.66
C SER A 29 -11.54 -12.25 -5.01
N ASP A 30 -10.82 -11.28 -5.53
CA ASP A 30 -10.09 -11.27 -6.80
C ASP A 30 -8.57 -11.19 -6.55
N GLY A 31 -7.76 -11.46 -7.60
CA GLY A 31 -6.32 -11.21 -7.57
C GLY A 31 -6.03 -9.71 -7.40
N SER A 32 -5.17 -9.34 -6.44
CA SER A 32 -5.06 -7.95 -6.00
C SER A 32 -3.66 -7.58 -5.52
N GLY A 33 -3.09 -6.48 -6.07
CA GLY A 33 -1.87 -5.86 -5.53
C GLY A 33 -2.08 -5.31 -4.12
N THR A 34 -3.28 -4.80 -3.80
CA THR A 34 -3.62 -4.35 -2.44
C THR A 34 -3.57 -5.51 -1.45
N THR A 35 -4.11 -6.69 -1.85
CA THR A 35 -3.96 -7.93 -1.06
C THR A 35 -2.49 -8.30 -0.89
N PHE A 36 -1.70 -8.30 -1.96
CA PHE A 36 -0.27 -8.65 -1.88
C PHE A 36 0.45 -7.80 -0.84
N ASN A 37 0.31 -6.48 -0.89
CA ASN A 37 0.98 -5.59 0.05
C ASN A 37 0.51 -5.80 1.50
N PHE A 38 -0.80 -5.99 1.70
CA PHE A 38 -1.36 -6.24 3.02
C PHE A 38 -0.83 -7.55 3.63
N VAL A 39 -0.89 -8.66 2.90
CA VAL A 39 -0.45 -9.97 3.42
C VAL A 39 1.07 -10.12 3.49
N ASN A 40 1.82 -9.40 2.64
CA ASN A 40 3.27 -9.30 2.74
C ASN A 40 3.67 -8.57 4.04
N TYR A 41 3.00 -7.46 4.38
CA TYR A 41 3.18 -6.83 5.69
C TYR A 41 2.86 -7.80 6.84
N LEU A 42 1.71 -8.49 6.78
CA LEU A 42 1.35 -9.47 7.82
C LEU A 42 2.40 -10.58 7.94
N SER A 43 2.97 -11.06 6.84
CA SER A 43 4.04 -12.06 6.84
C SER A 43 5.35 -11.54 7.44
N LYS A 44 5.63 -10.24 7.31
CA LYS A 44 6.81 -9.61 7.93
C LYS A 44 6.67 -9.43 9.44
N VAL A 45 5.45 -9.21 9.94
CA VAL A 45 5.21 -8.90 11.36
C VAL A 45 4.64 -10.07 12.18
N SER A 46 4.24 -11.17 11.53
CA SER A 46 3.69 -12.36 12.18
C SER A 46 4.25 -13.64 11.56
N GLY A 47 5.09 -14.34 12.30
CA GLY A 47 5.60 -15.66 11.90
C GLY A 47 4.48 -16.70 11.75
N GLU A 48 3.42 -16.63 12.58
CA GLU A 48 2.25 -17.50 12.47
C GLU A 48 1.51 -17.28 11.16
N TRP A 49 1.27 -16.01 10.77
CA TRP A 49 0.66 -15.67 9.48
C TRP A 49 1.52 -16.18 8.32
N LYS A 50 2.81 -15.90 8.35
CA LYS A 50 3.77 -16.34 7.32
C LYS A 50 3.74 -17.86 7.11
N ALA A 51 3.66 -18.62 8.20
CA ALA A 51 3.66 -20.08 8.14
C ALA A 51 2.32 -20.70 7.71
N SER A 52 1.18 -20.06 8.07
CA SER A 52 -0.17 -20.64 7.88
C SER A 52 -0.89 -20.14 6.63
N VAL A 53 -0.67 -18.87 6.24
CA VAL A 53 -1.35 -18.23 5.12
C VAL A 53 -0.37 -17.77 4.04
N GLY A 54 0.75 -17.16 4.45
CA GLY A 54 1.78 -16.65 3.55
C GLY A 54 1.39 -15.35 2.86
N GLU A 55 1.89 -15.16 1.64
CA GLU A 55 1.72 -13.95 0.83
C GLU A 55 1.43 -14.29 -0.64
N GLY A 56 0.77 -13.35 -1.33
CA GLY A 56 0.40 -13.48 -2.74
C GLY A 56 -0.68 -12.47 -3.11
N THR A 57 -0.98 -12.37 -4.39
CA THR A 57 -2.11 -11.54 -4.87
C THR A 57 -3.47 -12.15 -4.53
N SER A 58 -3.49 -13.42 -4.16
CA SER A 58 -4.64 -14.17 -3.66
C SER A 58 -4.13 -15.21 -2.66
N VAL A 59 -4.78 -15.31 -1.51
CA VAL A 59 -4.41 -16.25 -0.44
C VAL A 59 -5.66 -16.99 0.07
N LYS A 60 -5.45 -18.11 0.74
CA LYS A 60 -6.54 -18.83 1.43
C LYS A 60 -6.86 -18.13 2.74
N TRP A 61 -7.84 -17.24 2.72
CA TRP A 61 -8.25 -16.50 3.91
C TRP A 61 -8.80 -17.44 4.99
N PRO A 62 -8.33 -17.37 6.22
CA PRO A 62 -8.82 -18.24 7.30
C PRO A 62 -10.22 -17.85 7.78
N VAL A 63 -10.60 -16.58 7.61
CA VAL A 63 -11.89 -16.02 8.03
C VAL A 63 -12.30 -14.87 7.11
N GLY A 64 -13.56 -14.50 7.12
CA GLY A 64 -14.06 -13.31 6.47
C GLY A 64 -14.96 -13.60 5.27
N ILE A 65 -15.32 -12.51 4.60
CA ILE A 65 -16.12 -12.51 3.36
C ILE A 65 -15.36 -11.76 2.26
N GLY A 66 -15.55 -12.19 1.01
CA GLY A 66 -14.86 -11.62 -0.14
C GLY A 66 -15.63 -10.46 -0.77
N GLY A 67 -14.98 -9.32 -0.99
CA GLY A 67 -15.46 -8.20 -1.80
C GLY A 67 -14.62 -8.07 -3.08
N LYS A 68 -15.27 -7.84 -4.22
CA LYS A 68 -14.58 -7.64 -5.49
C LYS A 68 -14.09 -6.19 -5.60
N GLY A 69 -12.80 -6.01 -5.88
CA GLY A 69 -12.18 -4.68 -5.96
C GLY A 69 -12.09 -3.99 -4.59
N ASN A 70 -11.46 -2.83 -4.55
CA ASN A 70 -11.47 -1.95 -3.36
C ASN A 70 -12.89 -1.46 -3.07
N GLU A 71 -13.68 -1.21 -4.10
CA GLU A 71 -15.09 -0.79 -4.02
C GLU A 71 -15.94 -1.79 -3.27
N GLY A 72 -15.83 -3.08 -3.63
CA GLY A 72 -16.60 -4.16 -3.00
C GLY A 72 -16.22 -4.35 -1.53
N VAL A 73 -14.92 -4.26 -1.20
CA VAL A 73 -14.46 -4.29 0.20
C VAL A 73 -14.99 -3.08 0.98
N ALA A 74 -14.86 -1.87 0.44
CA ALA A 74 -15.35 -0.64 1.07
C ALA A 74 -16.87 -0.69 1.31
N ALA A 75 -17.64 -1.15 0.30
CA ALA A 75 -19.09 -1.29 0.41
C ALA A 75 -19.49 -2.25 1.53
N TYR A 76 -18.87 -3.43 1.61
CA TYR A 76 -19.18 -4.40 2.68
C TYR A 76 -18.78 -3.88 4.07
N VAL A 77 -17.62 -3.24 4.21
CA VAL A 77 -17.22 -2.65 5.50
C VAL A 77 -18.23 -1.60 5.97
N LYS A 78 -18.76 -0.78 5.06
CA LYS A 78 -19.81 0.20 5.38
C LYS A 78 -21.15 -0.44 5.77
N GLN A 79 -21.55 -1.51 5.10
CA GLN A 79 -22.84 -2.18 5.32
C GLN A 79 -22.83 -3.06 6.56
N ILE A 80 -21.70 -3.70 6.85
CA ILE A 80 -21.61 -4.68 7.93
C ILE A 80 -21.21 -4.00 9.23
N THR A 81 -22.13 -3.92 10.17
CA THR A 81 -21.83 -3.37 11.48
C THR A 81 -20.77 -4.21 12.21
N GLY A 82 -19.61 -3.60 12.52
CA GLY A 82 -18.44 -4.29 13.07
C GLY A 82 -17.50 -4.85 12.00
N GLY A 83 -17.71 -4.46 10.73
CA GLY A 83 -16.82 -4.79 9.61
C GLY A 83 -15.44 -4.15 9.74
N ILE A 84 -14.41 -4.88 9.33
CA ILE A 84 -13.05 -4.38 9.11
C ILE A 84 -12.52 -4.96 7.80
N GLY A 85 -11.81 -4.15 7.03
CA GLY A 85 -11.19 -4.57 5.77
C GLY A 85 -9.92 -3.77 5.49
N TYR A 86 -9.36 -3.97 4.30
CA TYR A 86 -8.24 -3.21 3.78
C TYR A 86 -8.55 -2.75 2.35
N VAL A 87 -8.23 -1.50 2.06
CA VAL A 87 -8.40 -0.84 0.76
C VAL A 87 -7.29 0.19 0.58
N GLU A 88 -7.11 0.70 -0.62
CA GLU A 88 -6.30 1.90 -0.82
C GLU A 88 -6.91 3.10 -0.07
N LEU A 89 -6.06 4.01 0.40
CA LEU A 89 -6.47 5.16 1.22
C LEU A 89 -7.54 6.02 0.51
N SER A 90 -7.43 6.22 -0.80
CA SER A 90 -8.39 6.97 -1.60
C SER A 90 -9.84 6.47 -1.45
N TYR A 91 -10.03 5.14 -1.37
CA TYR A 91 -11.35 4.54 -1.15
C TYR A 91 -11.87 4.76 0.29
N ALA A 92 -10.98 4.72 1.28
CA ALA A 92 -11.35 5.01 2.66
C ALA A 92 -11.78 6.48 2.82
N LEU A 93 -11.04 7.41 2.24
CA LEU A 93 -11.34 8.85 2.25
C LEU A 93 -12.60 9.17 1.46
N GLY A 94 -12.71 8.72 0.22
CA GLY A 94 -13.89 8.93 -0.63
C GLY A 94 -15.17 8.36 -0.03
N SER A 95 -15.08 7.26 0.71
CA SER A 95 -16.21 6.65 1.42
C SER A 95 -16.41 7.20 2.84
N LYS A 96 -15.59 8.14 3.31
CA LYS A 96 -15.61 8.72 4.67
C LYS A 96 -15.57 7.63 5.76
N MET A 97 -14.75 6.60 5.57
CA MET A 97 -14.56 5.51 6.53
C MET A 97 -13.49 5.86 7.56
N ALA A 98 -13.66 5.35 8.78
CA ALA A 98 -12.59 5.37 9.76
C ALA A 98 -11.47 4.40 9.34
N TYR A 99 -10.22 4.79 9.60
CA TYR A 99 -9.05 3.95 9.36
C TYR A 99 -8.13 3.92 10.59
N ALA A 100 -7.42 2.81 10.74
CA ALA A 100 -6.62 2.55 11.93
C ALA A 100 -5.20 3.13 11.81
N ARG A 101 -4.59 3.45 12.94
CA ARG A 101 -3.13 3.57 13.03
C ARG A 101 -2.51 2.18 13.02
N LEU A 102 -1.39 2.01 12.34
CA LEU A 102 -0.65 0.76 12.34
C LEU A 102 0.73 0.96 12.97
N LYS A 103 1.19 -0.07 13.68
CA LYS A 103 2.52 -0.09 14.26
C LYS A 103 3.54 -0.37 13.17
N ASN A 104 4.51 0.53 12.97
CA ASN A 104 5.56 0.39 11.97
C ASN A 104 6.80 -0.34 12.51
N ALA A 105 7.83 -0.51 11.65
CA ALA A 105 9.08 -1.18 12.00
C ALA A 105 9.83 -0.50 13.16
N ALA A 106 9.69 0.82 13.31
CA ALA A 106 10.26 1.58 14.42
C ALA A 106 9.45 1.49 15.73
N GLY A 107 8.34 0.73 15.74
CA GLY A 107 7.48 0.56 16.91
C GLY A 107 6.48 1.68 17.15
N LYS A 108 6.37 2.66 16.25
CA LYS A 108 5.44 3.78 16.37
C LYS A 108 4.09 3.45 15.70
N PHE A 109 3.00 3.99 16.27
CA PHE A 109 1.68 3.95 15.65
C PHE A 109 1.49 5.16 14.74
N VAL A 110 1.47 4.95 13.44
CA VAL A 110 1.32 5.99 12.41
C VAL A 110 -0.02 5.90 11.71
N LEU A 111 -0.51 7.05 11.19
CA LEU A 111 -1.66 7.11 10.29
C LEU A 111 -1.20 7.04 8.83
N PRO A 112 -2.04 6.52 7.92
CA PRO A 112 -1.80 6.69 6.49
C PRO A 112 -1.99 8.16 6.12
N SER A 113 -0.93 8.78 5.61
CA SER A 113 -0.92 10.16 5.15
C SER A 113 0.16 10.34 4.08
N GLU A 114 0.13 11.47 3.38
CA GLU A 114 1.16 11.84 2.40
C GLU A 114 2.57 11.80 3.02
N GLU A 115 2.73 12.37 4.22
CA GLU A 115 4.00 12.41 4.93
C GLU A 115 4.48 11.00 5.31
N SER A 116 3.57 10.12 5.76
CA SER A 116 3.94 8.76 6.17
C SER A 116 4.25 7.85 4.98
N PHE A 117 3.63 8.07 3.82
CA PHE A 117 3.98 7.39 2.57
C PHE A 117 5.32 7.89 2.02
N SER A 118 5.55 9.21 2.02
CA SER A 118 6.83 9.82 1.64
C SER A 118 7.96 9.33 2.55
N ALA A 119 7.73 9.23 3.86
CA ALA A 119 8.70 8.69 4.81
C ALA A 119 9.03 7.21 4.53
N ALA A 120 8.04 6.41 4.11
CA ALA A 120 8.28 5.03 3.70
C ALA A 120 9.16 4.96 2.44
N ALA A 121 8.83 5.74 1.40
CA ALA A 121 9.59 5.80 0.17
C ALA A 121 11.03 6.32 0.38
N ALA A 122 11.21 7.36 1.20
CA ALA A 122 12.51 7.94 1.50
C ALA A 122 13.42 7.00 2.31
N SER A 123 12.85 6.13 3.16
CA SER A 123 13.59 5.19 4.00
C SER A 123 13.83 3.83 3.33
N ALA A 124 13.29 3.60 2.15
CA ALA A 124 13.41 2.36 1.42
C ALA A 124 14.77 2.26 0.69
N ASP A 125 15.34 1.06 0.61
CA ASP A 125 16.63 0.81 -0.05
C ASP A 125 16.46 0.57 -1.55
N TRP A 126 16.24 1.62 -2.31
CA TRP A 126 16.09 1.57 -3.76
C TRP A 126 17.36 1.15 -4.50
N LYS A 127 18.53 1.37 -3.90
CA LYS A 127 19.83 1.07 -4.54
C LYS A 127 20.14 -0.42 -4.58
N SER A 128 19.61 -1.19 -3.64
CA SER A 128 19.83 -2.64 -3.58
C SER A 128 18.97 -3.44 -4.56
N THR A 129 18.02 -2.79 -5.24
CA THR A 129 17.05 -3.45 -6.11
C THR A 129 17.36 -3.26 -7.58
N GLN A 130 17.16 -4.32 -8.36
CA GLN A 130 17.24 -4.23 -9.80
C GLN A 130 15.98 -3.56 -10.35
N ASP A 131 16.16 -2.62 -11.29
CA ASP A 131 15.07 -1.96 -12.02
C ASP A 131 14.01 -1.31 -11.09
N PHE A 132 14.42 -0.83 -9.90
CA PHE A 132 13.54 -0.23 -8.87
C PHE A 132 12.41 -1.16 -8.38
N HIS A 133 12.52 -2.46 -8.59
CA HIS A 133 11.53 -3.42 -8.11
C HIS A 133 11.69 -3.64 -6.60
N LEU A 134 10.97 -2.86 -5.81
CA LEU A 134 11.03 -2.88 -4.35
C LEU A 134 9.64 -3.04 -3.72
N VAL A 135 9.52 -3.96 -2.77
CA VAL A 135 8.34 -4.11 -1.92
C VAL A 135 8.57 -3.31 -0.63
N MET A 136 7.96 -2.12 -0.52
CA MET A 136 8.19 -1.16 0.56
C MET A 136 7.47 -1.47 1.86
N THR A 137 6.70 -2.55 1.95
CA THR A 137 5.99 -2.88 3.19
C THR A 137 6.97 -3.03 4.35
N ASN A 138 6.60 -2.48 5.51
CA ASN A 138 7.40 -2.44 6.73
C ASN A 138 8.74 -1.71 6.55
N ALA A 139 8.77 -0.62 5.76
CA ALA A 139 9.94 0.23 5.61
C ALA A 139 10.44 0.76 6.97
N PRO A 140 11.78 0.97 7.14
CA PRO A 140 12.37 1.20 8.47
C PRO A 140 12.16 2.62 9.02
N GLY A 141 11.67 3.56 8.22
CA GLY A 141 11.49 4.96 8.64
C GLY A 141 10.59 5.10 9.88
N ALA A 142 11.00 5.96 10.82
CA ALA A 142 10.29 6.14 12.08
C ALA A 142 8.85 6.66 11.91
N GLU A 143 8.59 7.41 10.84
CA GLU A 143 7.25 7.93 10.50
C GLU A 143 6.63 7.19 9.30
N ALA A 144 7.27 6.11 8.81
CA ALA A 144 6.82 5.36 7.65
C ALA A 144 5.52 4.62 7.90
N TRP A 145 4.53 4.76 6.99
CA TRP A 145 3.35 3.90 6.97
C TRP A 145 3.75 2.48 6.55
N PRO A 146 3.39 1.44 7.32
CA PRO A 146 3.97 0.11 7.10
C PRO A 146 3.41 -0.65 5.90
N ILE A 147 2.33 -0.19 5.28
CA ILE A 147 1.73 -0.83 4.09
C ILE A 147 1.76 0.15 2.91
N THR A 148 2.94 0.71 2.64
CA THR A 148 3.13 1.56 1.46
C THR A 148 3.54 0.72 0.26
N ALA A 149 3.02 1.07 -0.90
CA ALA A 149 3.36 0.45 -2.18
C ALA A 149 3.57 1.51 -3.27
N THR A 150 4.34 1.17 -4.30
CA THR A 150 4.46 1.95 -5.53
C THR A 150 3.66 1.33 -6.66
N ASN A 151 3.21 2.15 -7.59
CA ASN A 151 2.77 1.69 -8.89
C ASN A 151 3.99 1.57 -9.81
N PHE A 152 4.12 0.42 -10.49
CA PHE A 152 5.22 0.16 -11.40
C PHE A 152 4.76 0.33 -12.85
N ILE A 153 5.53 1.09 -13.62
CA ILE A 153 5.38 1.19 -15.06
C ILE A 153 6.40 0.27 -15.72
N LEU A 154 5.91 -0.71 -16.48
CA LEU A 154 6.78 -1.66 -17.17
C LEU A 154 7.06 -1.17 -18.59
N MET A 155 8.34 -1.02 -18.92
CA MET A 155 8.81 -0.61 -20.25
C MET A 155 9.91 -1.55 -20.74
N TYR A 156 9.93 -1.81 -22.04
CA TYR A 156 11.02 -2.61 -22.64
C TYR A 156 12.29 -1.78 -22.70
N LYS A 157 13.42 -2.32 -22.24
CA LYS A 157 14.75 -1.71 -22.43
C LYS A 157 15.15 -1.66 -23.92
N GLN A 158 14.72 -2.66 -24.67
CA GLN A 158 14.94 -2.79 -26.12
C GLN A 158 13.58 -2.99 -26.81
N PRO A 159 12.84 -1.92 -27.06
CA PRO A 159 11.51 -1.99 -27.65
C PRO A 159 11.58 -2.30 -29.15
N LYS A 160 10.54 -2.95 -29.66
CA LYS A 160 10.38 -3.16 -31.11
C LYS A 160 10.20 -1.84 -31.90
N ASN A 161 9.60 -0.85 -31.27
CA ASN A 161 9.39 0.49 -31.82
C ASN A 161 9.98 1.54 -30.87
N ALA A 162 11.18 2.00 -31.17
CA ALA A 162 11.91 2.96 -30.36
C ALA A 162 11.20 4.33 -30.29
N ALA A 163 10.56 4.78 -31.37
CA ALA A 163 9.87 6.06 -31.41
C ALA A 163 8.66 6.09 -30.44
N THR A 164 7.83 5.04 -30.46
CA THR A 164 6.69 4.91 -29.54
C THR A 164 7.16 4.78 -28.09
N ALA A 165 8.23 4.01 -27.83
CA ALA A 165 8.75 3.86 -26.49
C ALA A 165 9.34 5.19 -25.96
N LYS A 166 10.03 5.94 -26.83
CA LYS A 166 10.51 7.29 -26.49
C LYS A 166 9.35 8.23 -26.10
N GLN A 167 8.28 8.23 -26.89
CA GLN A 167 7.08 9.05 -26.56
C GLN A 167 6.48 8.68 -25.22
N ALA A 168 6.39 7.37 -24.89
CA ALA A 168 5.92 6.90 -23.59
C ALA A 168 6.85 7.37 -22.45
N ARG A 169 8.17 7.24 -22.61
CA ARG A 169 9.15 7.73 -21.65
C ARG A 169 9.04 9.24 -21.45
N ASP A 170 8.96 10.00 -22.53
CA ASP A 170 8.84 11.46 -22.47
C ASP A 170 7.53 11.88 -21.75
N PHE A 171 6.45 11.11 -21.93
CA PHE A 171 5.21 11.30 -21.19
C PHE A 171 5.38 11.07 -19.68
N PHE A 172 6.07 10.01 -19.28
CA PHE A 172 6.34 9.78 -17.85
C PHE A 172 7.31 10.81 -17.26
N ALA A 173 8.29 11.29 -18.02
CA ALA A 173 9.13 12.41 -17.60
C ALA A 173 8.30 13.70 -17.39
N TRP A 174 7.35 13.97 -18.29
CA TRP A 174 6.41 15.07 -18.12
C TRP A 174 5.53 14.91 -16.87
N ILE A 175 5.04 13.68 -16.59
CA ILE A 175 4.28 13.39 -15.36
C ILE A 175 5.11 13.71 -14.13
N TYR A 176 6.37 13.29 -14.07
CA TYR A 176 7.25 13.61 -12.93
C TYR A 176 7.49 15.10 -12.75
N ALA A 177 7.54 15.86 -13.85
CA ALA A 177 7.75 17.30 -13.78
C ALA A 177 6.48 18.12 -13.47
N ASN A 178 5.28 17.58 -13.74
CA ASN A 178 4.03 18.37 -13.76
C ASN A 178 2.85 17.69 -13.05
N GLY A 179 2.97 16.41 -12.67
CA GLY A 179 1.83 15.58 -12.24
C GLY A 179 1.53 15.59 -10.74
N ASP A 180 2.37 16.19 -9.92
CA ASP A 180 2.30 16.09 -8.45
C ASP A 180 0.96 16.56 -7.89
N ALA A 181 0.48 17.73 -8.33
CA ALA A 181 -0.79 18.27 -7.88
C ALA A 181 -1.98 17.36 -8.25
N ALA A 182 -1.96 16.77 -9.45
CA ALA A 182 -3.00 15.84 -9.87
C ALA A 182 -2.94 14.51 -9.10
N ALA A 183 -1.75 14.02 -8.78
CA ALA A 183 -1.58 12.83 -7.94
C ALA A 183 -2.14 13.07 -6.53
N GLN A 184 -1.81 14.22 -5.92
CA GLN A 184 -2.29 14.59 -4.58
C GLN A 184 -3.82 14.77 -4.54
N GLU A 185 -4.42 15.39 -5.57
CA GLU A 185 -5.89 15.51 -5.68
C GLU A 185 -6.58 14.14 -5.69
N LEU A 186 -5.93 13.13 -6.28
CA LEU A 186 -6.40 11.74 -6.29
C LEU A 186 -5.99 10.93 -5.06
N HIS A 187 -5.40 11.57 -4.04
CA HIS A 187 -4.87 10.94 -2.83
C HIS A 187 -3.71 9.95 -3.06
N TYR A 188 -2.96 10.15 -4.16
CA TYR A 188 -1.66 9.51 -4.37
C TYR A 188 -0.53 10.43 -3.97
N VAL A 189 0.62 9.85 -3.67
CA VAL A 189 1.80 10.59 -3.22
C VAL A 189 2.87 10.57 -4.32
N PRO A 190 3.34 11.74 -4.78
CA PRO A 190 4.46 11.83 -5.70
C PRO A 190 5.71 11.13 -5.16
N LEU A 191 6.54 10.61 -6.06
CA LEU A 191 7.82 10.05 -5.66
C LEU A 191 8.76 11.17 -5.17
N PRO A 192 9.62 10.90 -4.16
CA PRO A 192 10.63 11.87 -3.75
C PRO A 192 11.54 12.27 -4.92
N ASP A 193 11.88 13.55 -5.05
CA ASP A 193 12.76 14.10 -6.11
C ASP A 193 14.08 13.32 -6.29
N VAL A 194 14.66 12.87 -5.18
CA VAL A 194 15.89 12.07 -5.22
C VAL A 194 15.67 10.76 -5.97
N LEU A 195 14.52 10.12 -5.78
CA LEU A 195 14.18 8.88 -6.47
C LEU A 195 13.86 9.14 -7.94
N VAL A 196 13.12 10.20 -8.26
CA VAL A 196 12.83 10.62 -9.63
C VAL A 196 14.13 10.81 -10.42
N ARG A 197 15.09 11.57 -9.87
CA ARG A 197 16.41 11.76 -10.50
C ARG A 197 17.17 10.45 -10.71
N GLN A 198 17.07 9.49 -9.81
CA GLN A 198 17.69 8.15 -9.99
C GLN A 198 17.02 7.37 -11.12
N ILE A 199 15.70 7.43 -11.24
CA ILE A 199 14.94 6.79 -12.32
C ILE A 199 15.31 7.40 -13.67
N GLU A 200 15.36 8.73 -13.77
CA GLU A 200 15.75 9.43 -15.00
C GLU A 200 17.19 9.13 -15.43
N ALA A 201 18.12 9.09 -14.49
CA ALA A 201 19.50 8.68 -14.74
C ALA A 201 19.59 7.23 -15.22
N TYR A 202 18.78 6.32 -14.65
CA TYR A 202 18.67 4.95 -15.09
C TYR A 202 18.11 4.85 -16.52
N TRP A 203 17.08 5.62 -16.88
CA TRP A 203 16.58 5.66 -18.25
C TRP A 203 17.64 6.09 -19.24
N ALA A 204 18.41 7.14 -18.90
CA ALA A 204 19.49 7.64 -19.77
C ALA A 204 20.59 6.60 -20.05
N SER A 205 20.85 5.71 -19.10
CA SER A 205 21.91 4.70 -19.20
C SER A 205 21.44 3.32 -19.64
N GLY A 206 20.19 2.97 -19.36
CA GLY A 206 19.66 1.61 -19.48
C GLY A 206 18.63 1.38 -20.59
N MET A 207 18.12 2.44 -21.22
CA MET A 207 17.14 2.34 -22.30
C MET A 207 17.75 2.75 -23.64
N ALA A 208 17.49 1.95 -24.69
CA ALA A 208 18.07 2.12 -26.04
C ALA A 208 17.31 3.16 -26.90
N TYR A 209 16.65 4.18 -26.29
CA TYR A 209 15.82 5.17 -27.02
C TYR A 209 15.60 6.46 -26.21
#